data_47b8706aba6921096669a17838e22c40
#
_entry.id   47b8706aba6921096669a17838e22c40
#
_cell.length_a   1.000
_cell.length_b   1.000
_cell.length_c   1.000
_cell.angle_alpha   90.00
_cell.angle_beta   90.00
_cell.angle_gamma   90.00
#
_symmetry.space_group_name_H-M   'P 1'
#
loop_
_entity.id
_entity.type
_entity.pdbx_description
1 polymer ?
#
loop_
_entity_poly.entity_id
_entity_poly.type
_entity_poly.pdbx_seq_one_letter_code
_entity_poly.pdbx_strand_id
1 'polypeptide(L)'
;NIIWNKDTVQKFRNRIIKELKNIDGLENIENDILYESYLTPIHLKHKFYAHNGTAFGLSHKLNQTAYFRPHIKDDNIKGLYYIGSSTHPGNGVSVIIDGSKIVADEICKG
;
A
#
# COMPACT_ATOMS: atom_id res chain seq x y z
N ASN A 1 -8.25 -16.05 6.48
CA ASN A 1 -8.13 -15.41 5.14
C ASN A 1 -9.51 -14.98 4.66
N ILE A 2 -9.64 -13.71 4.25
CA ILE A 2 -10.90 -13.18 3.68
C ILE A 2 -10.96 -13.58 2.21
N ILE A 3 -12.09 -14.19 1.80
CA ILE A 3 -12.36 -14.47 0.39
C ILE A 3 -13.03 -13.23 -0.21
N TRP A 4 -12.35 -12.57 -1.11
CA TRP A 4 -12.83 -11.38 -1.80
C TRP A 4 -13.73 -11.74 -2.99
N ASN A 5 -15.00 -12.00 -2.71
CA ASN A 5 -16.07 -12.17 -3.70
C ASN A 5 -17.02 -10.97 -3.67
N LYS A 6 -18.04 -10.98 -4.55
CA LYS A 6 -19.03 -9.89 -4.63
C LYS A 6 -19.74 -9.64 -3.29
N ASP A 7 -20.08 -10.69 -2.55
CA ASP A 7 -20.80 -10.57 -1.27
C ASP A 7 -19.92 -9.92 -0.21
N THR A 8 -18.63 -10.28 -0.18
CA THR A 8 -17.66 -9.67 0.74
C THR A 8 -17.48 -8.19 0.42
N VAL A 9 -17.31 -7.84 -0.85
CA VAL A 9 -17.20 -6.44 -1.28
C VAL A 9 -18.44 -5.65 -0.84
N GLN A 10 -19.64 -6.20 -1.09
CA GLN A 10 -20.90 -5.55 -0.72
C GLN A 10 -21.04 -5.36 0.80
N LYS A 11 -20.61 -6.33 1.59
CA LYS A 11 -20.59 -6.21 3.07
C LYS A 11 -19.66 -5.07 3.52
N PHE A 12 -18.47 -4.97 2.96
CA PHE A 12 -17.53 -3.88 3.28
C PHE A 12 -18.09 -2.52 2.84
N ARG A 13 -18.63 -2.43 1.63
CA ARG A 13 -19.32 -1.21 1.14
C ARG A 13 -20.41 -0.76 2.10
N ASN A 14 -21.33 -1.65 2.44
CA ASN A 14 -22.45 -1.32 3.33
C ASN A 14 -21.98 -0.84 4.70
N ARG A 15 -20.89 -1.43 5.22
CA ARG A 15 -20.29 -0.97 6.47
C ARG A 15 -19.72 0.44 6.34
N ILE A 16 -18.99 0.73 5.28
CA ILE A 16 -18.43 2.06 5.02
C ILE A 16 -19.55 3.09 4.90
N ILE A 17 -20.58 2.82 4.09
CA ILE A 17 -21.73 3.72 3.94
C ILE A 17 -22.42 3.96 5.28
N LYS A 18 -22.59 2.91 6.10
CA LYS A 18 -23.18 3.05 7.44
C LYS A 18 -22.35 3.98 8.32
N GLU A 19 -21.03 3.86 8.32
CA GLU A 19 -20.15 4.75 9.09
C GLU A 19 -20.20 6.19 8.57
N LEU A 20 -20.23 6.39 7.25
CA LEU A 20 -20.35 7.72 6.64
C LEU A 20 -21.66 8.40 7.02
N LYS A 21 -22.78 7.69 7.11
CA LYS A 21 -24.08 8.23 7.53
C LYS A 21 -24.10 8.75 8.97
N ASN A 22 -23.12 8.39 9.80
CA ASN A 22 -22.99 8.93 11.17
C ASN A 22 -22.29 10.30 11.21
N ILE A 23 -21.83 10.81 10.06
CA ILE A 23 -21.16 12.12 9.94
C ILE A 23 -22.22 13.16 9.58
N ASP A 24 -22.27 14.26 10.32
CA ASP A 24 -23.20 15.35 10.07
C ASP A 24 -23.11 15.85 8.61
N GLY A 25 -24.24 15.90 7.94
CA GLY A 25 -24.35 16.30 6.54
C GLY A 25 -24.17 15.16 5.52
N LEU A 26 -23.86 13.93 5.95
CA LEU A 26 -23.73 12.76 5.09
C LEU A 26 -24.81 11.69 5.32
N GLU A 27 -25.89 12.02 5.99
CA GLU A 27 -26.98 11.09 6.34
C GLU A 27 -27.58 10.39 5.10
N ASN A 28 -27.62 11.13 3.99
CA ASN A 28 -28.19 10.66 2.72
C ASN A 28 -27.13 10.31 1.66
N ILE A 29 -25.87 10.18 2.04
CA ILE A 29 -24.74 10.00 1.12
C ILE A 29 -24.98 8.91 0.06
N GLU A 30 -25.72 7.87 0.40
CA GLU A 30 -25.98 6.74 -0.52
C GLU A 30 -26.80 7.15 -1.75
N ASN A 31 -27.67 8.17 -1.59
CA ASN A 31 -28.46 8.73 -2.69
C ASN A 31 -27.68 9.74 -3.53
N ASP A 32 -26.60 10.27 -2.97
CA ASP A 32 -25.79 11.32 -3.59
C ASP A 32 -24.55 10.74 -4.34
N ILE A 33 -24.33 9.43 -4.25
CA ILE A 33 -23.23 8.76 -4.96
C ILE A 33 -23.55 8.71 -6.47
N LEU A 34 -22.82 9.49 -7.27
CA LEU A 34 -22.90 9.46 -8.72
C LEU A 34 -22.01 8.39 -9.36
N TYR A 35 -20.91 8.07 -8.72
CA TYR A 35 -19.95 7.06 -9.20
C TYR A 35 -19.23 6.41 -8.03
N GLU A 36 -18.99 5.11 -8.15
CA GLU A 36 -18.29 4.32 -7.14
C GLU A 36 -17.25 3.41 -7.80
N SER A 37 -16.08 3.38 -7.21
CA SER A 37 -15.00 2.49 -7.62
C SER A 37 -14.27 1.95 -6.40
N TYR A 38 -13.75 0.74 -6.50
CA TYR A 38 -13.02 0.10 -5.40
C TYR A 38 -11.90 -0.80 -5.91
N LEU A 39 -10.88 -0.95 -5.07
CA LEU A 39 -9.80 -1.90 -5.26
C LEU A 39 -9.80 -2.92 -4.12
N THR A 40 -9.79 -4.18 -4.47
CA THR A 40 -9.62 -5.28 -3.52
C THR A 40 -8.17 -5.75 -3.53
N PRO A 41 -7.70 -6.52 -2.53
CA PRO A 41 -6.40 -7.18 -2.57
C PRO A 41 -6.19 -8.04 -3.83
N ILE A 42 -7.25 -8.63 -4.37
CA ILE A 42 -7.18 -9.38 -5.64
C ILE A 42 -6.82 -8.46 -6.81
N HIS A 43 -7.46 -7.29 -6.90
CA HIS A 43 -7.13 -6.30 -7.92
C HIS A 43 -5.68 -5.81 -7.79
N LEU A 44 -5.23 -5.53 -6.55
CA LEU A 44 -3.85 -5.09 -6.30
C LEU A 44 -2.84 -6.16 -6.71
N LYS A 45 -3.12 -7.43 -6.40
CA LYS A 45 -2.27 -8.56 -6.79
C LYS A 45 -2.17 -8.71 -8.30
N HIS A 46 -3.30 -8.65 -9.02
CA HIS A 46 -3.31 -8.92 -10.47
C HIS A 46 -2.93 -7.70 -11.31
N LYS A 47 -3.35 -6.50 -10.93
CA LYS A 47 -3.11 -5.28 -11.71
C LYS A 47 -1.74 -4.65 -11.44
N PHE A 48 -1.28 -4.75 -10.19
CA PHE A 48 -0.03 -4.09 -9.75
C PHE A 48 1.02 -5.09 -9.28
N TYR A 49 0.79 -6.40 -9.41
CA TYR A 49 1.68 -7.47 -8.96
C TYR A 49 2.06 -7.36 -7.47
N ALA A 50 1.22 -6.70 -6.67
CA ALA A 50 1.45 -6.50 -5.25
C ALA A 50 1.46 -7.85 -4.52
N HIS A 51 2.54 -8.15 -3.81
CA HIS A 51 2.67 -9.39 -3.05
C HIS A 51 1.50 -9.53 -2.07
N ASN A 52 0.78 -10.66 -2.14
CA ASN A 52 -0.44 -10.92 -1.37
C ASN A 52 -1.53 -9.84 -1.45
N GLY A 53 -1.50 -8.97 -2.48
CA GLY A 53 -2.46 -7.89 -2.65
C GLY A 53 -2.32 -6.76 -1.64
N THR A 54 -1.14 -6.56 -1.07
CA THR A 54 -0.88 -5.47 -0.12
C THR A 54 -0.90 -4.11 -0.83
N ALA A 55 -1.54 -3.11 -0.22
CA ALA A 55 -1.57 -1.75 -0.77
C ALA A 55 -0.28 -0.97 -0.45
N PHE A 56 0.35 -1.26 0.70
CA PHE A 56 1.45 -0.45 1.25
C PHE A 56 2.72 -1.25 1.55
N GLY A 57 2.85 -2.45 0.98
CA GLY A 57 4.00 -3.32 1.19
C GLY A 57 4.03 -3.97 2.58
N LEU A 58 5.21 -4.02 3.20
CA LEU A 58 5.41 -4.60 4.52
C LEU A 58 4.66 -3.81 5.61
N SER A 59 4.19 -4.52 6.63
CA SER A 59 3.49 -3.91 7.75
C SER A 59 4.43 -3.00 8.57
N HIS A 60 3.83 -2.03 9.31
CA HIS A 60 4.58 -1.08 10.13
C HIS A 60 4.75 -1.56 11.58
N LYS A 61 4.93 -2.87 11.78
CA LYS A 61 5.34 -3.40 13.09
C LYS A 61 6.76 -2.96 13.40
N LEU A 62 7.10 -2.81 14.68
CA LEU A 62 8.41 -2.33 15.12
C LEU A 62 9.59 -3.08 14.45
N ASN A 63 9.46 -4.40 14.29
CA ASN A 63 10.47 -5.24 13.62
C ASN A 63 10.42 -5.22 12.08
N GLN A 64 9.58 -4.40 11.47
CA GLN A 64 9.41 -4.26 10.02
C GLN A 64 9.32 -2.80 9.59
N THR A 65 9.78 -1.87 10.43
CA THR A 65 9.73 -0.43 10.13
C THR A 65 11.11 0.19 10.18
N ALA A 66 11.28 1.31 9.52
CA ALA A 66 12.50 2.11 9.49
C ALA A 66 13.75 1.25 9.21
N TYR A 67 14.68 1.17 10.15
CA TYR A 67 15.94 0.44 10.03
C TYR A 67 15.77 -1.08 9.82
N PHE A 68 14.68 -1.66 10.33
CA PHE A 68 14.39 -3.10 10.18
C PHE A 68 13.75 -3.49 8.85
N ARG A 69 13.56 -2.54 7.94
CA ARG A 69 13.13 -2.85 6.58
C ARG A 69 14.29 -3.43 5.77
N PRO A 70 14.00 -4.23 4.73
CA PRO A 70 15.02 -4.67 3.79
C PRO A 70 15.88 -3.51 3.30
N HIS A 71 17.18 -3.72 3.25
CA HIS A 71 18.12 -2.72 2.79
C HIS A 71 17.92 -2.41 1.30
N ILE A 72 18.40 -1.25 0.89
CA ILE A 72 18.33 -0.77 -0.50
C ILE A 72 19.27 -1.52 -1.44
N LYS A 73 20.26 -2.23 -0.92
CA LYS A 73 21.28 -2.97 -1.65
C LYS A 73 21.21 -4.46 -1.31
N ASP A 74 21.31 -5.31 -2.32
CA ASP A 74 21.34 -6.75 -2.11
C ASP A 74 22.74 -7.20 -1.61
N ASP A 75 22.78 -8.01 -0.58
CA ASP A 75 24.02 -8.49 0.02
C ASP A 75 24.69 -9.61 -0.81
N ASN A 76 23.92 -10.33 -1.62
CA ASN A 76 24.37 -11.50 -2.37
C ASN A 76 24.57 -11.22 -3.86
N ILE A 77 23.84 -10.23 -4.41
CA ILE A 77 23.89 -9.92 -5.84
C ILE A 77 24.49 -8.53 -6.04
N LYS A 78 25.73 -8.51 -6.51
CA LYS A 78 26.45 -7.27 -6.78
C LYS A 78 25.71 -6.43 -7.82
N GLY A 79 25.49 -5.15 -7.51
CA GLY A 79 24.84 -4.19 -8.41
C GLY A 79 23.33 -4.27 -8.42
N LEU A 80 22.69 -5.09 -7.57
CA LEU A 80 21.25 -5.13 -7.41
C LEU A 80 20.82 -4.19 -6.28
N TYR A 81 19.89 -3.29 -6.61
CA TYR A 81 19.33 -2.32 -5.67
C TYR A 81 17.81 -2.37 -5.67
N TYR A 82 17.20 -2.01 -4.54
CA TYR A 82 15.76 -2.02 -4.33
C TYR A 82 15.25 -0.63 -3.96
N ILE A 83 14.13 -0.24 -4.57
CA ILE A 83 13.42 0.99 -4.25
C ILE A 83 11.94 0.67 -4.08
N GLY A 84 11.29 1.27 -3.10
CA GLY A 84 9.85 1.16 -2.93
C GLY A 84 9.38 1.11 -1.49
N SER A 85 8.07 0.93 -1.32
CA SER A 85 7.41 0.95 -0.01
C SER A 85 7.83 -0.17 0.94
N SER A 86 8.44 -1.24 0.41
CA SER A 86 8.88 -2.40 1.21
C SER A 86 10.35 -2.35 1.63
N THR A 87 11.11 -1.36 1.16
CA THR A 87 12.52 -1.17 1.49
C THR A 87 12.72 0.02 2.43
N HIS A 88 13.93 0.13 2.99
CA HIS A 88 14.34 1.34 3.71
C HIS A 88 14.31 2.57 2.78
N PRO A 89 13.87 3.76 3.24
CA PRO A 89 13.43 4.11 4.58
C PRO A 89 11.96 3.76 4.89
N GLY A 90 11.12 3.44 3.90
CA GLY A 90 9.78 2.97 4.15
C GLY A 90 8.70 3.43 3.17
N ASN A 91 7.47 3.46 3.65
CA ASN A 91 6.28 3.78 2.87
C ASN A 91 5.96 5.28 2.91
N GLY A 92 5.38 5.77 1.82
CA GLY A 92 4.98 7.17 1.61
C GLY A 92 5.67 7.75 0.38
N VAL A 93 4.98 8.58 -0.40
CA VAL A 93 5.51 9.11 -1.67
C VAL A 93 6.82 9.87 -1.45
N SER A 94 6.85 10.81 -0.50
CA SER A 94 8.06 11.56 -0.15
C SER A 94 9.20 10.64 0.32
N VAL A 95 8.88 9.68 1.19
CA VAL A 95 9.85 8.71 1.74
C VAL A 95 10.44 7.81 0.65
N ILE A 96 9.64 7.39 -0.34
CA ILE A 96 10.13 6.60 -1.48
C ILE A 96 11.03 7.45 -2.39
N ILE A 97 10.71 8.73 -2.58
CA ILE A 97 11.55 9.67 -3.34
C ILE A 97 12.91 9.84 -2.63
N ASP A 98 12.93 10.02 -1.31
CA ASP A 98 14.17 10.09 -0.54
C ASP A 98 14.96 8.77 -0.63
N GLY A 99 14.28 7.62 -0.56
CA GLY A 99 14.88 6.31 -0.78
C GLY A 99 15.53 6.17 -2.15
N SER A 100 14.89 6.68 -3.21
CA SER A 100 15.46 6.66 -4.56
C SER A 100 16.72 7.52 -4.69
N LYS A 101 16.76 8.65 -3.99
CA LYS A 101 17.96 9.50 -3.90
C LYS A 101 19.12 8.78 -3.21
N ILE A 102 18.85 8.10 -2.09
CA ILE A 102 19.86 7.31 -1.38
C ILE A 102 20.44 6.22 -2.30
N VAL A 103 19.59 5.52 -3.06
CA VAL A 103 20.05 4.51 -4.02
C VAL A 103 20.90 5.13 -5.14
N ALA A 104 20.47 6.25 -5.71
CA ALA A 104 21.24 6.95 -6.74
C ALA A 104 22.62 7.38 -6.22
N ASP A 105 22.68 7.95 -5.03
CA ASP A 105 23.94 8.36 -4.39
C ASP A 105 24.87 7.16 -4.14
N GLU A 106 24.31 6.00 -3.76
CA GLU A 106 25.10 4.78 -3.52
C GLU A 106 25.67 4.21 -4.84
N ILE A 107 24.90 4.23 -5.92
CA ILE A 107 25.37 3.80 -7.24
C ILE A 107 26.46 4.74 -7.76
N CYS A 108 26.33 6.04 -7.57
CA CYS A 108 27.30 7.02 -8.05
C CYS A 108 28.61 7.05 -7.26
N LYS A 109 28.63 6.53 -6.03
CA LYS A 109 29.85 6.41 -5.19
C LYS A 109 30.69 5.18 -5.49
N GLY A 110 30.11 4.17 -6.10
CA GLY A 110 30.76 2.90 -6.41
C GLY A 110 31.37 2.85 -7.75
#